data_98cd76945e08289c79287ef02cc32944
#
_entry.id   98cd76945e08289c79287ef02cc32944
#
_cell.length_a   1.000
_cell.length_b   1.000
_cell.length_c   1.000
_cell.angle_alpha   90.00
_cell.angle_beta   90.00
_cell.angle_gamma   90.00
#
_symmetry.space_group_name_H-M   'P 1'
#
loop_
_entity.id
_entity.type
_entity.pdbx_description
1 polymer ?
#
loop_
_entity_poly.entity_id
_entity_poly.type
_entity_poly.pdbx_seq_one_letter_code
_entity_poly.pdbx_strand_id
1 'polypeptide(L)'
;MKSIKERRIHPRLEQKLPLNVAVNGYDFSTFTNNVSCVGAYCHLDKYMPPFTKISVKLCLPDESRAHKNVVVECKGVVVRSEDEASGGFNIAIFFNEIRAEQRKKIVRYISRFLP
;
A
#
# COMPACT_ATOMS: atom_id res chain seq x y z
N MET A 1 8.17 -9.73 27.66
CA MET A 1 8.76 -8.56 27.04
C MET A 1 8.04 -8.22 25.73
N LYS A 2 7.72 -6.98 25.58
CA LYS A 2 7.03 -6.54 24.39
C LYS A 2 7.96 -6.47 23.21
N SER A 3 7.54 -6.97 22.08
CA SER A 3 8.32 -6.84 20.88
C SER A 3 8.15 -5.44 20.28
N ILE A 4 9.05 -5.09 19.37
CA ILE A 4 8.97 -3.81 18.66
C ILE A 4 7.66 -3.65 17.91
N LYS A 5 7.06 -4.75 17.50
CA LYS A 5 5.79 -4.72 16.79
C LYS A 5 4.69 -4.01 17.56
N GLU A 6 4.74 -4.08 18.87
CA GLU A 6 3.70 -3.49 19.70
C GLU A 6 3.75 -1.98 19.73
N ARG A 7 4.82 -1.40 19.21
CA ARG A 7 4.90 0.04 19.03
C ARG A 7 4.13 0.50 17.81
N ARG A 8 3.84 -0.43 16.91
CA ARG A 8 3.08 -0.08 15.70
C ARG A 8 1.62 0.00 16.04
N ILE A 9 1.07 1.18 15.85
CA ILE A 9 -0.37 1.40 16.00
C ILE A 9 -1.12 0.71 14.86
N HIS A 10 -0.47 0.65 13.69
CA HIS A 10 -1.09 0.08 12.49
C HIS A 10 -0.29 -1.13 12.01
N PRO A 11 -0.83 -2.34 12.19
CA PRO A 11 -0.15 -3.55 11.74
C PRO A 11 0.09 -3.56 10.25
N ARG A 12 1.22 -4.12 9.84
CA ARG A 12 1.58 -4.28 8.44
C ARG A 12 1.43 -5.73 8.02
N LEU A 13 0.95 -5.91 6.82
CA LEU A 13 0.80 -7.22 6.20
C LEU A 13 1.82 -7.36 5.08
N GLU A 14 2.69 -8.35 5.16
CA GLU A 14 3.67 -8.64 4.12
C GLU A 14 3.04 -9.55 3.09
N GLN A 15 2.41 -8.93 2.11
CA GLN A 15 1.72 -9.64 1.04
C GLN A 15 1.83 -8.85 -0.24
N LYS A 16 1.92 -9.58 -1.35
CA LYS A 16 1.94 -8.95 -2.67
C LYS A 16 0.53 -8.74 -3.15
N LEU A 17 0.06 -7.51 -3.05
CA LEU A 17 -1.27 -7.14 -3.50
C LEU A 17 -1.16 -6.20 -4.70
N PRO A 18 -2.02 -6.37 -5.71
CA PRO A 18 -1.99 -5.47 -6.87
C PRO A 18 -2.19 -4.03 -6.44
N LEU A 19 -1.33 -3.17 -6.93
CA LEU A 19 -1.31 -1.76 -6.59
C LEU A 19 -1.14 -0.95 -7.86
N ASN A 20 -2.00 0.04 -8.06
CA ASN A 20 -1.87 0.99 -9.15
C ASN A 20 -1.58 2.37 -8.57
N VAL A 21 -0.55 3.01 -9.11
CA VAL A 21 -0.12 4.34 -8.70
C VAL A 21 -0.24 5.26 -9.90
N ALA A 22 -1.05 6.31 -9.76
CA ALA A 22 -1.23 7.28 -10.83
C ALA A 22 -0.63 8.62 -10.44
N VAL A 23 0.15 9.20 -11.34
CA VAL A 23 0.78 10.50 -11.13
C VAL A 23 0.92 11.21 -12.47
N ASN A 24 0.48 12.47 -12.51
CA ASN A 24 0.64 13.34 -13.70
C ASN A 24 0.15 12.69 -14.99
N GLY A 25 -0.95 11.94 -14.94
CA GLY A 25 -1.50 11.30 -16.11
C GLY A 25 -0.87 9.96 -16.47
N TYR A 26 0.10 9.50 -15.72
CA TYR A 26 0.73 8.20 -15.92
C TYR A 26 0.26 7.21 -14.87
N ASP A 27 0.03 5.97 -15.29
CA ASP A 27 -0.35 4.87 -14.40
C ASP A 27 0.76 3.85 -14.33
N PHE A 28 1.08 3.44 -13.11
CA PHE A 28 2.07 2.40 -12.86
C PHE A 28 1.41 1.27 -12.09
N SER A 29 1.53 0.06 -12.63
CA SER A 29 0.99 -1.13 -11.98
C SER A 29 2.13 -1.90 -11.33
N THR A 30 1.93 -2.28 -10.07
CA THR A 30 2.92 -3.03 -9.33
C THR A 30 2.22 -3.88 -8.26
N PHE A 31 2.99 -4.39 -7.34
CA PHE A 31 2.48 -5.14 -6.19
C PHE A 31 3.09 -4.58 -4.92
N THR A 32 2.35 -4.65 -3.84
CA THR A 32 2.89 -4.25 -2.55
C THR A 32 3.90 -5.26 -2.05
N ASN A 33 4.89 -4.81 -1.30
CA ASN A 33 5.73 -5.68 -0.48
C ASN A 33 5.13 -5.81 0.90
N ASN A 34 4.57 -4.71 1.40
CA ASN A 34 3.77 -4.73 2.62
C ASN A 34 2.78 -3.57 2.58
N VAL A 35 1.74 -3.66 3.39
CA VAL A 35 0.66 -2.67 3.42
C VAL A 35 0.08 -2.59 4.83
N SER A 36 -0.33 -1.38 5.20
CA SER A 36 -1.13 -1.13 6.40
C SER A 36 -2.27 -0.20 6.03
N CYS A 37 -3.10 0.17 7.00
CA CYS A 37 -4.20 1.09 6.71
C CYS A 37 -3.73 2.54 6.55
N VAL A 38 -2.43 2.82 6.74
CA VAL A 38 -1.89 4.17 6.57
C VAL A 38 -0.88 4.27 5.43
N GLY A 39 -0.47 3.17 4.83
CA GLY A 39 0.50 3.25 3.75
C GLY A 39 0.89 1.92 3.17
N ALA A 40 1.73 1.96 2.14
CA ALA A 40 2.20 0.77 1.44
C ALA A 40 3.64 0.94 1.01
N TYR A 41 4.31 -0.20 0.86
CA TYR A 41 5.67 -0.26 0.36
C TYR A 41 5.64 -1.07 -0.94
N CYS A 42 6.23 -0.54 -2.00
CA CYS A 42 6.19 -1.21 -3.29
C CYS A 42 7.47 -0.94 -4.08
N HIS A 43 7.61 -1.65 -5.19
CA HIS A 43 8.74 -1.47 -6.11
C HIS A 43 8.22 -0.88 -7.41
N LEU A 44 8.88 0.15 -7.91
CA LEU A 44 8.59 0.75 -9.20
C LEU A 44 9.88 0.93 -10.00
N ASP A 45 9.77 0.86 -11.32
CA ASP A 45 10.91 1.08 -12.20
C ASP A 45 11.23 2.55 -12.38
N LYS A 46 10.32 3.41 -11.94
CA LYS A 46 10.46 4.85 -12.09
C LYS A 46 10.74 5.50 -10.75
N TYR A 47 11.72 6.38 -10.73
CA TYR A 47 12.00 7.18 -9.55
C TYR A 47 10.88 8.19 -9.31
N MET A 48 10.41 8.25 -8.07
CA MET A 48 9.45 9.27 -7.65
C MET A 48 10.04 10.01 -6.47
N PRO A 49 10.29 11.31 -6.59
CA PRO A 49 10.86 12.06 -5.47
C PRO A 49 9.93 12.06 -4.26
N PRO A 50 10.47 12.15 -3.05
CA PRO A 50 9.65 12.35 -1.86
C PRO A 50 8.73 13.56 -2.04
N PHE A 51 7.55 13.48 -1.45
CA PHE A 51 6.48 14.47 -1.52
C PHE A 51 5.71 14.48 -2.84
N THR A 52 6.00 13.56 -3.74
CA THR A 52 5.19 13.38 -4.94
C THR A 52 3.78 12.93 -4.52
N LYS A 53 2.77 13.65 -5.00
CA LYS A 53 1.37 13.30 -4.73
C LYS A 53 0.87 12.34 -5.79
N ILE A 54 0.20 11.30 -5.33
CA ILE A 54 -0.25 10.21 -6.21
C ILE A 54 -1.68 9.81 -5.87
N SER A 55 -2.30 9.15 -6.83
CA SER A 55 -3.58 8.46 -6.60
C SER A 55 -3.30 6.97 -6.52
N VAL A 56 -3.95 6.30 -5.58
CA VAL A 56 -3.67 4.90 -5.26
C VAL A 56 -4.92 4.06 -5.44
N LYS A 57 -4.77 2.92 -6.12
CA LYS A 57 -5.77 1.87 -6.14
C LYS A 57 -5.12 0.60 -5.65
N LEU A 58 -5.66 0.05 -4.58
CA LEU A 58 -5.16 -1.18 -3.97
C LEU A 58 -6.23 -2.25 -4.11
N CYS A 59 -5.86 -3.40 -4.63
CA CYS A 59 -6.78 -4.51 -4.82
C CYS A 59 -6.61 -5.52 -3.69
N LEU A 60 -7.70 -5.76 -2.96
CA LEU A 60 -7.73 -6.72 -1.86
C LEU A 60 -8.54 -7.94 -2.32
N PRO A 61 -7.91 -9.10 -2.48
CA PRO A 61 -8.66 -10.30 -2.87
C PRO A 61 -9.68 -10.66 -1.80
N ASP A 62 -10.88 -11.00 -2.23
CA ASP A 62 -11.92 -11.46 -1.32
C ASP A 62 -12.20 -12.92 -1.61
N GLU A 63 -11.58 -13.79 -0.82
CA GLU A 63 -11.69 -15.24 -1.02
C GLU A 63 -13.05 -15.78 -0.61
N SER A 64 -13.79 -15.03 0.18
CA SER A 64 -15.12 -15.45 0.60
C SER A 64 -16.15 -15.28 -0.50
N ARG A 65 -15.83 -14.51 -1.54
CA ARG A 65 -16.69 -14.28 -2.69
C ARG A 65 -15.92 -14.56 -3.95
N ALA A 66 -16.29 -15.64 -4.63
CA ALA A 66 -15.65 -16.00 -5.89
C ALA A 66 -15.71 -14.83 -6.86
N HIS A 67 -14.59 -14.50 -7.46
CA HIS A 67 -14.47 -13.50 -8.52
C HIS A 67 -14.71 -12.06 -8.09
N LYS A 68 -14.74 -11.77 -6.79
CA LYS A 68 -14.87 -10.40 -6.33
C LYS A 68 -13.62 -9.95 -5.60
N ASN A 69 -13.18 -8.76 -5.97
CA ASN A 69 -12.08 -8.10 -5.29
C ASN A 69 -12.61 -6.83 -4.66
N VAL A 70 -12.05 -6.47 -3.52
CA VAL A 70 -12.35 -5.20 -2.88
C VAL A 70 -11.30 -4.22 -3.34
N VAL A 71 -11.72 -3.10 -3.92
CA VAL A 71 -10.82 -2.07 -4.38
C VAL A 71 -10.81 -0.91 -3.38
N VAL A 72 -9.62 -0.51 -2.98
CA VAL A 72 -9.43 0.64 -2.11
C VAL A 72 -8.85 1.77 -2.95
N GLU A 73 -9.50 2.91 -2.92
CA GLU A 73 -9.04 4.10 -3.64
C GLU A 73 -8.76 5.20 -2.64
N CYS A 74 -7.59 5.81 -2.77
CA CYS A 74 -7.22 6.92 -1.90
C CYS A 74 -6.13 7.73 -2.57
N LYS A 75 -5.73 8.81 -1.91
CA LYS A 75 -4.58 9.60 -2.33
C LYS A 75 -3.44 9.34 -1.38
N GLY A 76 -2.24 9.40 -1.93
CA GLY A 76 -1.05 9.18 -1.16
C GLY A 76 0.03 10.17 -1.51
N VAL A 77 1.09 10.12 -0.73
CA VAL A 77 2.28 10.89 -0.97
C VAL A 77 3.48 9.98 -0.80
N VAL A 78 4.44 10.11 -1.70
CA VAL A 78 5.69 9.37 -1.61
C VAL A 78 6.49 9.97 -0.45
N VAL A 79 6.86 9.13 0.53
CA VAL A 79 7.65 9.61 1.66
C VAL A 79 9.10 9.14 1.59
N ARG A 80 9.36 8.12 0.78
CA ARG A 80 10.72 7.63 0.59
C ARG A 80 10.85 6.91 -0.73
N SER A 81 11.99 7.10 -1.39
CA SER A 81 12.30 6.44 -2.65
C SER A 81 13.78 6.07 -2.61
N GLU A 82 14.06 4.77 -2.62
CA GLU A 82 15.42 4.26 -2.47
C GLU A 82 15.77 3.33 -3.61
N ASP A 83 17.03 3.37 -4.05
CA ASP A 83 17.51 2.46 -5.08
C ASP A 83 17.38 1.02 -4.61
N GLU A 84 16.98 0.16 -5.53
CA GLU A 84 16.97 -1.28 -5.30
C GLU A 84 18.14 -1.90 -6.05
N ALA A 85 18.90 -2.75 -5.38
CA ALA A 85 20.11 -3.33 -5.96
C ALA A 85 19.87 -4.08 -7.27
N SER A 86 18.69 -4.69 -7.43
CA SER A 86 18.33 -5.43 -8.65
C SER A 86 17.71 -4.54 -9.72
N GLY A 87 17.64 -3.25 -9.49
CA GLY A 87 17.06 -2.29 -10.43
C GLY A 87 15.78 -1.69 -9.91
N GLY A 88 15.45 -0.49 -10.40
CA GLY A 88 14.26 0.21 -9.96
C GLY A 88 14.40 0.79 -8.56
N PHE A 89 13.27 1.08 -7.95
CA PHE A 89 13.23 1.82 -6.70
C PHE A 89 12.22 1.23 -5.74
N ASN A 90 12.58 1.21 -4.46
CA ASN A 90 11.64 0.85 -3.40
C ASN A 90 10.97 2.13 -2.92
N ILE A 91 9.66 2.17 -3.02
CA ILE A 91 8.87 3.37 -2.78
C ILE A 91 8.00 3.15 -1.54
N ALA A 92 8.09 4.07 -0.60
CA ALA A 92 7.20 4.09 0.57
C ALA A 92 6.15 5.17 0.36
N ILE A 93 4.89 4.77 0.48
CA ILE A 93 3.74 5.64 0.25
C ILE A 93 2.96 5.80 1.55
N PHE A 94 2.64 7.04 1.89
CA PHE A 94 1.74 7.34 2.99
C PHE A 94 0.38 7.73 2.42
N PHE A 95 -0.70 7.10 2.91
CA PHE A 95 -2.06 7.44 2.46
C PHE A 95 -2.52 8.68 3.21
N ASN A 96 -2.20 9.85 2.67
CA ASN A 96 -2.47 11.11 3.35
C ASN A 96 -3.92 11.56 3.25
N GLU A 97 -4.67 11.08 2.25
CA GLU A 97 -6.09 11.36 2.11
C GLU A 97 -6.83 10.07 1.80
N ILE A 98 -7.38 9.47 2.83
CA ILE A 98 -8.14 8.24 2.71
C ILE A 98 -9.42 8.36 3.52
N ARG A 99 -10.55 8.04 2.90
CA ARG A 99 -11.83 8.06 3.59
C ARG A 99 -11.92 6.92 4.58
N ALA A 100 -12.69 7.14 5.65
CA ALA A 100 -12.83 6.15 6.71
C ALA A 100 -13.31 4.80 6.18
N GLU A 101 -14.25 4.79 5.24
CA GLU A 101 -14.77 3.55 4.67
C GLU A 101 -13.71 2.79 3.87
N GLN A 102 -12.80 3.50 3.20
CA GLN A 102 -11.71 2.87 2.47
C GLN A 102 -10.69 2.30 3.45
N ARG A 103 -10.38 3.04 4.50
CA ARG A 103 -9.46 2.56 5.54
C ARG A 103 -9.99 1.30 6.21
N LYS A 104 -11.29 1.25 6.47
CA LYS A 104 -11.91 0.09 7.07
C LYS A 104 -11.75 -1.17 6.22
N LYS A 105 -11.77 -1.02 4.91
CA LYS A 105 -11.54 -2.15 4.00
C LYS A 105 -10.17 -2.76 4.25
N ILE A 106 -9.16 -1.91 4.38
CA ILE A 106 -7.80 -2.38 4.61
C ILE A 106 -7.69 -3.04 5.98
N VAL A 107 -8.22 -2.38 7.02
CA VAL A 107 -8.18 -2.93 8.37
C VAL A 107 -8.85 -4.29 8.42
N ARG A 108 -10.02 -4.41 7.79
CA ARG A 108 -10.77 -5.67 7.78
C ARG A 108 -10.00 -6.77 7.07
N TYR A 109 -9.34 -6.43 5.96
CA TYR A 109 -8.55 -7.40 5.23
C TYR A 109 -7.34 -7.88 6.05
N ILE A 110 -6.59 -6.93 6.62
CA ILE A 110 -5.40 -7.25 7.40
C ILE A 110 -5.75 -8.08 8.63
N SER A 111 -6.87 -7.79 9.27
CA SER A 111 -7.26 -8.48 10.51
C SER A 111 -7.46 -9.98 10.31
N ARG A 112 -7.71 -10.44 9.09
CA ARG A 112 -7.83 -11.86 8.80
C ARG A 112 -6.53 -12.62 9.01
N PHE A 113 -5.41 -11.92 8.94
CA PHE A 113 -4.08 -12.53 9.01
C PHE A 113 -3.41 -12.30 10.36
N LEU A 114 -4.09 -11.61 11.28
CA LEU A 114 -3.56 -11.39 12.61
C LEU A 114 -4.03 -12.48 13.55
N PRO A 115 -3.20 -12.86 14.52
CA PRO A 115 -3.59 -13.86 15.52
C PRO A 115 -4.70 -13.37 16.44
#